data_85af4b5eda3e6b5e431bac16139f2281
#
_entry.id   85af4b5eda3e6b5e431bac16139f2281
#
_cell.length_a   1.000
_cell.length_b   1.000
_cell.length_c   1.000
_cell.angle_alpha   90.00
_cell.angle_beta   90.00
_cell.angle_gamma   90.00
#
_symmetry.space_group_name_H-M   'P 1'
#
loop_
_entity.id
_entity.type
_entity.pdbx_description
1 polymer ?
#
loop_
_entity_poly.entity_id
_entity_poly.type
_entity_poly.pdbx_seq_one_letter_code
_entity_poly.pdbx_strand_id
1 'polypeptide(L)'
;MNISRLMPNINKHLKRDREYIAPASNSHEGYSVPELVLKYGSIWSKARAIPNLGHYMIGCLYQLKKSYRSLYRQPLEPKQEISEKDLLDLESLARSLGACNIGYTVVEPSYIFSNSAILYRNAMVLDILMEHGKIRSAPSKSAEKEIFRTYYVLNRAVNKIKEFLNSRGYNAQAGPALGGEVNYPLLAQKAGMGHIGKHGMLITPSFGPSIRLAVVYTDISNLPMSESNEHSWIPDFCETCNRCVNKCPAGAIYKDTVIYEDGSHRYIGYKKCSVPFSKDRGCTVCVKECVFFKGEYNRIRDGFMKKKKD
;
A
#
# COMPACT_ATOMS: atom_id res chain seq x y z
N MET A 1 2.43 -26.40 13.59
CA MET A 1 3.31 -26.02 12.44
C MET A 1 3.29 -24.50 12.34
N ASN A 2 4.45 -23.82 12.47
CA ASN A 2 4.50 -22.36 12.45
C ASN A 2 4.38 -21.88 11.00
N ILE A 3 3.16 -21.48 10.60
CA ILE A 3 2.78 -21.12 9.22
C ILE A 3 3.53 -19.87 8.74
N SER A 4 4.03 -19.03 9.67
CA SER A 4 4.88 -17.87 9.31
C SER A 4 6.15 -18.27 8.56
N ARG A 5 6.65 -19.51 8.77
CA ARG A 5 7.82 -20.05 8.04
C ARG A 5 7.52 -20.35 6.57
N LEU A 6 6.26 -20.54 6.20
CA LEU A 6 5.84 -20.81 4.81
C LEU A 6 5.63 -19.52 3.99
N MET A 7 5.48 -18.38 4.66
CA MET A 7 5.29 -17.11 3.99
C MET A 7 6.61 -16.61 3.38
N PRO A 8 6.57 -16.12 2.14
CA PRO A 8 7.72 -15.46 1.56
C PRO A 8 8.14 -14.26 2.43
N ASN A 9 9.42 -14.19 2.76
CA ASN A 9 10.01 -13.08 3.51
C ASN A 9 11.24 -12.62 2.74
N ILE A 10 11.37 -11.32 2.52
CA ILE A 10 12.46 -10.72 1.76
C ILE A 10 13.83 -11.07 2.37
N ASN A 11 13.94 -11.08 3.70
CA ASN A 11 15.20 -11.36 4.40
C ASN A 11 15.81 -12.74 4.08
N LYS A 12 14.98 -13.71 3.63
CA LYS A 12 15.46 -15.01 3.15
C LYS A 12 16.09 -14.95 1.76
N HIS A 13 15.89 -13.85 1.06
CA HIS A 13 16.38 -13.62 -0.30
C HIS A 13 17.49 -12.56 -0.36
N LEU A 14 17.75 -11.84 0.75
CA LEU A 14 18.85 -10.88 0.82
C LEU A 14 20.17 -11.64 0.85
N LYS A 15 21.09 -11.24 -0.01
CA LYS A 15 22.45 -11.77 -0.08
C LYS A 15 23.36 -10.92 0.79
N ARG A 16 24.20 -11.56 1.60
CA ARG A 16 25.13 -10.89 2.53
C ARG A 16 26.23 -10.08 1.83
N ASP A 17 26.53 -10.42 0.59
CA ASP A 17 27.56 -9.79 -0.27
C ASP A 17 27.00 -8.63 -1.12
N ARG A 18 25.74 -8.28 -0.95
CA ARG A 18 25.09 -7.19 -1.69
C ARG A 18 24.59 -6.12 -0.76
N GLU A 19 24.77 -4.87 -1.17
CA GLU A 19 24.25 -3.72 -0.47
C GLU A 19 22.73 -3.67 -0.52
N TYR A 20 22.12 -3.28 0.57
CA TYR A 20 20.69 -2.99 0.70
C TYR A 20 20.50 -1.88 1.72
N ILE A 21 19.37 -1.21 1.63
CA ILE A 21 18.98 -0.14 2.55
C ILE A 21 18.23 -0.80 3.71
N ALA A 22 18.85 -0.73 4.88
CA ALA A 22 18.28 -1.23 6.12
C ALA A 22 17.25 -0.25 6.71
N PRO A 23 16.31 -0.74 7.53
CA PRO A 23 15.43 0.12 8.30
C PRO A 23 16.22 0.96 9.31
N ALA A 24 15.66 2.11 9.71
CA ALA A 24 16.19 2.88 10.83
C ALA A 24 16.05 2.09 12.14
N SER A 25 16.87 2.41 13.15
CA SER A 25 16.88 1.73 14.45
C SER A 25 15.53 1.82 15.19
N ASN A 26 14.77 2.87 14.93
CA ASN A 26 13.45 3.12 15.50
C ASN A 26 12.29 2.62 14.61
N SER A 27 12.56 1.95 13.49
CA SER A 27 11.52 1.40 12.61
C SER A 27 10.72 0.32 13.32
N HIS A 28 9.40 0.32 13.14
CA HIS A 28 8.53 -0.70 13.70
C HIS A 28 8.32 -1.89 12.74
N GLU A 29 7.84 -3.00 13.30
CA GLU A 29 7.60 -4.22 12.54
C GLU A 29 6.41 -4.07 11.58
N GLY A 30 6.61 -4.53 10.34
CA GLY A 30 5.55 -4.64 9.35
C GLY A 30 4.78 -5.95 9.50
N TYR A 31 3.49 -5.92 9.16
CA TYR A 31 2.61 -7.08 9.20
C TYR A 31 2.07 -7.41 7.82
N SER A 32 2.20 -8.65 7.42
CA SER A 32 1.58 -9.10 6.17
C SER A 32 0.13 -9.53 6.39
N VAL A 33 -0.76 -9.17 5.44
CA VAL A 33 -2.17 -9.57 5.50
C VAL A 33 -2.37 -11.09 5.63
N PRO A 34 -1.66 -11.95 4.89
CA PRO A 34 -1.78 -13.39 5.05
C PRO A 34 -1.44 -13.88 6.46
N GLU A 35 -0.41 -13.30 7.07
CA GLU A 35 0.01 -13.65 8.43
C GLU A 35 -1.07 -13.29 9.46
N LEU A 36 -1.66 -12.10 9.34
CA LEU A 36 -2.77 -11.67 10.18
C LEU A 36 -4.01 -12.58 10.02
N VAL A 37 -4.38 -12.91 8.77
CA VAL A 37 -5.50 -13.81 8.49
C VAL A 37 -5.26 -15.21 9.04
N LEU A 38 -4.03 -15.72 8.97
CA LEU A 38 -3.67 -17.03 9.54
C LEU A 38 -3.70 -17.01 11.06
N LYS A 39 -3.30 -15.91 11.69
CA LYS A 39 -3.23 -15.78 13.15
C LYS A 39 -4.61 -15.53 13.79
N TYR A 40 -5.42 -14.66 13.21
CA TYR A 40 -6.68 -14.20 13.80
C TYR A 40 -7.95 -14.76 13.14
N GLY A 41 -7.84 -15.32 11.94
CA GLY A 41 -8.95 -15.94 11.24
C GLY A 41 -9.33 -17.31 11.82
N SER A 42 -10.64 -17.60 11.88
CA SER A 42 -11.15 -18.93 12.27
C SER A 42 -10.92 -19.96 11.14
N ILE A 43 -10.93 -21.26 11.47
CA ILE A 43 -10.85 -22.35 10.48
C ILE A 43 -12.00 -22.21 9.46
N TRP A 44 -13.19 -21.89 9.93
CA TRP A 44 -14.38 -21.71 9.09
C TRP A 44 -14.28 -20.52 8.15
N SER A 45 -13.70 -19.37 8.60
CA SER A 45 -13.47 -18.22 7.73
C SER A 45 -12.47 -18.54 6.62
N LYS A 46 -11.43 -19.32 6.93
CA LYS A 46 -10.42 -19.77 5.97
C LYS A 46 -10.99 -20.76 4.95
N ALA A 47 -11.69 -21.80 5.41
CA ALA A 47 -12.32 -22.80 4.54
C ALA A 47 -13.35 -22.18 3.59
N ARG A 48 -14.14 -21.22 4.07
CA ARG A 48 -15.15 -20.51 3.28
C ARG A 48 -14.55 -19.56 2.24
N ALA A 49 -13.34 -19.05 2.46
CA ALA A 49 -12.67 -18.15 1.55
C ALA A 49 -12.07 -18.88 0.33
N ILE A 50 -11.61 -20.13 0.50
CA ILE A 50 -10.88 -20.89 -0.52
C ILE A 50 -11.64 -20.98 -1.86
N PRO A 51 -12.94 -21.37 -1.94
CA PRO A 51 -13.63 -21.50 -3.22
C PRO A 51 -13.74 -20.21 -4.03
N ASN A 52 -13.81 -19.06 -3.34
CA ASN A 52 -14.02 -17.76 -3.99
C ASN A 52 -12.73 -16.99 -4.26
N LEU A 53 -11.68 -17.24 -3.47
CA LEU A 53 -10.45 -16.44 -3.44
C LEU A 53 -9.20 -17.23 -3.80
N GLY A 54 -9.28 -18.56 -3.89
CA GLY A 54 -8.11 -19.44 -4.02
C GLY A 54 -7.18 -19.05 -5.16
N HIS A 55 -7.72 -18.73 -6.33
CA HIS A 55 -6.94 -18.33 -7.49
C HIS A 55 -6.21 -16.97 -7.28
N TYR A 56 -6.86 -15.99 -6.63
CA TYR A 56 -6.19 -14.72 -6.29
C TYR A 56 -5.12 -14.92 -5.22
N MET A 57 -5.39 -15.74 -4.20
CA MET A 57 -4.44 -16.04 -3.12
C MET A 57 -3.19 -16.74 -3.67
N ILE A 58 -3.38 -17.78 -4.49
CA ILE A 58 -2.28 -18.50 -5.15
C ILE A 58 -1.52 -17.54 -6.07
N GLY A 59 -2.23 -16.75 -6.88
CA GLY A 59 -1.64 -15.75 -7.75
C GLY A 59 -0.83 -14.71 -6.98
N CYS A 60 -1.34 -14.19 -5.87
CA CYS A 60 -0.60 -13.26 -5.00
C CYS A 60 0.68 -13.87 -4.45
N LEU A 61 0.62 -15.10 -3.93
CA LEU A 61 1.80 -15.80 -3.41
C LEU A 61 2.85 -16.09 -4.50
N TYR A 62 2.38 -16.47 -5.69
CA TYR A 62 3.26 -16.65 -6.83
C TYR A 62 3.98 -15.36 -7.20
N GLN A 63 3.24 -14.24 -7.34
CA GLN A 63 3.81 -12.94 -7.67
C GLN A 63 4.76 -12.43 -6.59
N LEU A 64 4.45 -12.64 -5.31
CA LEU A 64 5.31 -12.29 -4.19
C LEU A 64 6.63 -13.08 -4.23
N LYS A 65 6.56 -14.41 -4.46
CA LYS A 65 7.76 -15.25 -4.64
C LYS A 65 8.58 -14.80 -5.86
N LYS A 66 7.92 -14.42 -6.96
CA LYS A 66 8.56 -13.90 -8.16
C LYS A 66 9.32 -12.61 -7.87
N SER A 67 8.71 -11.65 -7.14
CA SER A 67 9.36 -10.41 -6.72
C SER A 67 10.67 -10.70 -5.98
N TYR A 68 10.63 -11.53 -4.95
CA TYR A 68 11.81 -11.81 -4.12
C TYR A 68 12.89 -12.64 -4.84
N ARG A 69 12.51 -13.61 -5.67
CA ARG A 69 13.46 -14.38 -6.48
C ARG A 69 14.15 -13.55 -7.57
N SER A 70 13.55 -12.45 -7.96
CA SER A 70 14.09 -11.56 -9.00
C SER A 70 14.88 -10.37 -8.45
N LEU A 71 15.09 -10.26 -7.13
CA LEU A 71 15.77 -9.13 -6.49
C LEU A 71 17.10 -8.77 -7.15
N TYR A 72 17.94 -9.76 -7.42
CA TYR A 72 19.28 -9.57 -7.98
C TYR A 72 19.35 -9.83 -9.50
N ARG A 73 18.21 -9.99 -10.17
CA ARG A 73 18.15 -10.01 -11.63
C ARG A 73 18.07 -8.59 -12.13
N GLN A 74 19.23 -7.95 -12.25
CA GLN A 74 19.41 -6.56 -12.65
C GLN A 74 20.31 -6.48 -13.87
N PRO A 75 20.28 -5.39 -14.66
CA PRO A 75 21.26 -5.14 -15.71
C PRO A 75 22.68 -5.13 -15.17
N LEU A 76 23.66 -5.53 -16.00
CA LEU A 76 25.07 -5.51 -15.62
C LEU A 76 25.62 -4.08 -15.49
N GLU A 77 25.22 -3.21 -16.42
CA GLU A 77 25.59 -1.80 -16.46
C GLU A 77 24.31 -0.97 -16.43
N PRO A 78 23.78 -0.65 -15.23
CA PRO A 78 22.50 0.05 -15.11
C PRO A 78 22.61 1.53 -15.46
N LYS A 79 21.62 2.02 -16.19
CA LYS A 79 21.43 3.44 -16.44
C LYS A 79 20.90 4.13 -15.19
N GLN A 80 21.45 5.31 -14.89
CA GLN A 80 21.04 6.11 -13.72
C GLN A 80 19.98 7.17 -14.05
N GLU A 81 19.80 7.50 -15.33
CA GLU A 81 18.82 8.49 -15.78
C GLU A 81 17.88 7.87 -16.79
N ILE A 82 16.58 8.11 -16.61
CA ILE A 82 15.55 7.64 -17.53
C ILE A 82 15.33 8.68 -18.65
N SER A 83 15.24 8.21 -19.88
CA SER A 83 14.85 9.07 -20.99
C SER A 83 13.36 9.45 -20.91
N GLU A 84 12.99 10.60 -21.44
CA GLU A 84 11.58 11.03 -21.51
C GLU A 84 10.70 9.97 -22.18
N LYS A 85 11.19 9.36 -23.28
CA LYS A 85 10.49 8.29 -23.98
C LYS A 85 10.26 7.07 -23.07
N ASP A 86 11.32 6.60 -22.37
CA ASP A 86 11.19 5.43 -21.48
C ASP A 86 10.27 5.73 -20.29
N LEU A 87 10.26 6.97 -19.79
CA LEU A 87 9.34 7.40 -18.73
C LEU A 87 7.88 7.38 -19.20
N LEU A 88 7.59 7.92 -20.39
CA LEU A 88 6.25 7.88 -20.98
C LEU A 88 5.78 6.44 -21.25
N ASP A 89 6.68 5.60 -21.81
CA ASP A 89 6.40 4.17 -22.03
C ASP A 89 6.12 3.43 -20.70
N LEU A 90 6.88 3.75 -19.63
CA LEU A 90 6.72 3.21 -18.29
C LEU A 90 5.36 3.57 -17.69
N GLU A 91 4.98 4.83 -17.76
CA GLU A 91 3.68 5.30 -17.26
C GLU A 91 2.51 4.72 -18.06
N SER A 92 2.65 4.65 -19.38
CA SER A 92 1.66 4.03 -20.26
C SER A 92 1.47 2.54 -19.92
N LEU A 93 2.58 1.83 -19.71
CA LEU A 93 2.55 0.43 -19.26
C LEU A 93 1.84 0.31 -17.90
N ALA A 94 2.20 1.16 -16.92
CA ALA A 94 1.59 1.12 -15.59
C ALA A 94 0.07 1.33 -15.66
N ARG A 95 -0.39 2.31 -16.44
CA ARG A 95 -1.83 2.55 -16.68
C ARG A 95 -2.50 1.37 -17.38
N SER A 96 -1.88 0.76 -18.38
CA SER A 96 -2.40 -0.45 -19.04
C SER A 96 -2.53 -1.66 -18.11
N LEU A 97 -1.73 -1.70 -17.05
CA LEU A 97 -1.77 -2.71 -16.00
C LEU A 97 -2.77 -2.40 -14.87
N GLY A 98 -3.47 -1.26 -14.97
CA GLY A 98 -4.54 -0.85 -14.07
C GLY A 98 -4.19 0.24 -13.07
N ALA A 99 -2.99 0.82 -13.12
CA ALA A 99 -2.65 1.96 -12.28
C ALA A 99 -3.54 3.17 -12.65
N CYS A 100 -4.14 3.77 -11.65
CA CYS A 100 -4.97 4.97 -11.81
C CYS A 100 -4.13 6.25 -11.62
N ASN A 101 -3.34 6.28 -10.54
CA ASN A 101 -2.42 7.36 -10.26
C ASN A 101 -1.01 6.79 -10.08
N ILE A 102 -0.03 7.62 -10.41
CA ILE A 102 1.41 7.34 -10.30
C ILE A 102 2.05 8.52 -9.58
N GLY A 103 2.88 8.23 -8.60
CA GLY A 103 3.66 9.24 -7.89
C GLY A 103 5.09 8.78 -7.69
N TYR A 104 5.99 9.72 -7.53
CA TYR A 104 7.42 9.46 -7.35
C TYR A 104 7.92 10.12 -6.07
N THR A 105 8.77 9.41 -5.33
CA THR A 105 9.34 9.90 -4.07
C THR A 105 10.60 9.14 -3.69
N VAL A 106 11.27 9.61 -2.65
CA VAL A 106 12.43 8.96 -2.05
C VAL A 106 12.00 8.20 -0.79
N VAL A 107 12.50 6.99 -0.61
CA VAL A 107 12.28 6.19 0.60
C VAL A 107 13.30 6.58 1.67
N GLU A 108 12.84 7.00 2.82
CA GLU A 108 13.69 7.20 3.99
C GLU A 108 13.80 5.89 4.79
N PRO A 109 14.93 5.60 5.44
CA PRO A 109 15.11 4.39 6.25
C PRO A 109 14.03 4.19 7.32
N SER A 110 13.49 5.26 7.88
CA SER A 110 12.39 5.25 8.86
C SER A 110 11.05 4.75 8.30
N TYR A 111 10.89 4.72 6.97
CA TYR A 111 9.68 4.19 6.33
C TYR A 111 9.74 2.68 6.12
N ILE A 112 10.95 2.09 6.17
CA ILE A 112 11.18 0.66 5.99
C ILE A 112 10.82 -0.05 7.29
N PHE A 113 10.06 -1.14 7.20
CA PHE A 113 9.72 -1.94 8.37
C PHE A 113 10.95 -2.66 8.94
N SER A 114 11.06 -2.77 10.27
CA SER A 114 12.24 -3.35 10.96
C SER A 114 12.54 -4.80 10.56
N ASN A 115 11.55 -5.51 10.04
CA ASN A 115 11.69 -6.88 9.54
C ASN A 115 11.84 -6.96 8.01
N SER A 116 12.24 -5.85 7.37
CA SER A 116 12.34 -5.74 5.91
C SER A 116 13.59 -4.97 5.47
N ALA A 117 13.80 -4.87 4.16
CA ALA A 117 14.85 -4.08 3.53
C ALA A 117 14.51 -3.82 2.05
N ILE A 118 15.15 -2.85 1.43
CA ILE A 118 15.02 -2.53 0.01
C ILE A 118 16.40 -2.37 -0.64
N LEU A 119 16.48 -2.52 -1.96
CA LEU A 119 17.75 -2.36 -2.70
C LEU A 119 17.96 -0.92 -3.18
N TYR A 120 16.90 -0.19 -3.50
CA TYR A 120 16.96 1.12 -4.14
C TYR A 120 16.09 2.12 -3.41
N ARG A 121 16.54 3.38 -3.41
CA ARG A 121 15.96 4.43 -2.60
C ARG A 121 14.83 5.21 -3.28
N ASN A 122 14.88 5.34 -4.61
CA ASN A 122 13.84 6.05 -5.34
C ASN A 122 12.66 5.11 -5.59
N ALA A 123 11.45 5.64 -5.53
CA ALA A 123 10.23 4.85 -5.57
C ALA A 123 9.19 5.45 -6.53
N MET A 124 8.66 4.60 -7.40
CA MET A 124 7.43 4.82 -8.16
C MET A 124 6.29 4.18 -7.38
N VAL A 125 5.36 4.98 -6.90
CA VAL A 125 4.18 4.54 -6.16
C VAL A 125 2.99 4.47 -7.11
N LEU A 126 2.24 3.37 -7.05
CA LEU A 126 1.08 3.10 -7.89
C LEU A 126 -0.15 2.89 -7.02
N ASP A 127 -1.27 3.43 -7.43
CA ASP A 127 -2.57 3.02 -6.89
C ASP A 127 -3.46 2.33 -7.94
N ILE A 128 -4.39 1.52 -7.44
CA ILE A 128 -5.48 0.94 -8.22
C ILE A 128 -6.80 1.13 -7.47
N LEU A 129 -7.86 1.46 -8.20
CA LEU A 129 -9.20 1.56 -7.65
C LEU A 129 -9.70 0.19 -7.16
N MET A 130 -10.20 0.14 -5.93
CA MET A 130 -11.14 -0.88 -5.47
C MET A 130 -12.55 -0.42 -5.85
N GLU A 131 -13.25 -1.19 -6.66
CA GLU A 131 -14.54 -0.83 -7.24
C GLU A 131 -15.55 -0.43 -6.18
N HIS A 132 -16.02 0.83 -6.24
CA HIS A 132 -16.88 1.43 -5.21
C HIS A 132 -18.17 0.63 -4.96
N GLY A 133 -18.81 0.11 -6.03
CA GLY A 133 -20.01 -0.72 -5.90
C GLY A 133 -19.80 -1.96 -5.03
N LYS A 134 -18.64 -2.59 -5.16
CA LYS A 134 -18.26 -3.76 -4.38
C LYS A 134 -17.86 -3.40 -2.94
N ILE A 135 -17.05 -2.36 -2.76
CA ILE A 135 -16.61 -1.93 -1.42
C ILE A 135 -17.77 -1.37 -0.59
N ARG A 136 -18.76 -0.73 -1.21
CA ARG A 136 -19.98 -0.25 -0.53
C ARG A 136 -20.72 -1.36 0.21
N SER A 137 -20.68 -2.59 -0.30
CA SER A 137 -21.33 -3.76 0.31
C SER A 137 -20.52 -4.39 1.47
N ALA A 138 -19.35 -3.85 1.83
CA ALA A 138 -18.49 -4.42 2.88
C ALA A 138 -19.15 -4.40 4.28
N PRO A 139 -18.94 -5.45 5.10
CA PRO A 139 -18.25 -6.69 4.78
C PRO A 139 -19.16 -7.64 3.95
N SER A 140 -18.66 -8.12 2.82
CA SER A 140 -19.40 -9.01 1.92
C SER A 140 -18.48 -9.89 1.09
N LYS A 141 -19.02 -10.94 0.44
CA LYS A 141 -18.26 -11.78 -0.52
C LYS A 141 -17.73 -10.94 -1.70
N SER A 142 -18.51 -9.96 -2.16
CA SER A 142 -18.16 -9.08 -3.26
C SER A 142 -16.98 -8.17 -2.90
N ALA A 143 -17.04 -7.54 -1.72
CA ALA A 143 -15.96 -6.69 -1.22
C ALA A 143 -14.67 -7.49 -0.98
N GLU A 144 -14.78 -8.67 -0.35
CA GLU A 144 -13.66 -9.57 -0.12
C GLU A 144 -12.96 -9.98 -1.43
N LYS A 145 -13.74 -10.37 -2.46
CA LYS A 145 -13.21 -10.70 -3.77
C LYS A 145 -12.48 -9.53 -4.41
N GLU A 146 -13.03 -8.32 -4.29
CA GLU A 146 -12.42 -7.11 -4.83
C GLU A 146 -11.09 -6.77 -4.15
N ILE A 147 -11.00 -6.91 -2.83
CA ILE A 147 -9.78 -6.72 -2.05
C ILE A 147 -8.68 -7.66 -2.58
N PHE A 148 -8.96 -8.95 -2.73
CA PHE A 148 -7.96 -9.91 -3.20
C PHE A 148 -7.63 -9.76 -4.70
N ARG A 149 -8.61 -9.38 -5.52
CA ARG A 149 -8.38 -9.01 -6.92
C ARG A 149 -7.36 -7.89 -7.05
N THR A 150 -7.53 -6.82 -6.28
CA THR A 150 -6.63 -5.66 -6.35
C THR A 150 -5.23 -5.98 -5.85
N TYR A 151 -5.07 -6.81 -4.83
CA TYR A 151 -3.76 -7.34 -4.43
C TYR A 151 -3.08 -8.10 -5.57
N TYR A 152 -3.82 -9.00 -6.22
CA TYR A 152 -3.27 -9.81 -7.31
C TYR A 152 -2.87 -8.94 -8.51
N VAL A 153 -3.72 -8.00 -8.93
CA VAL A 153 -3.46 -7.11 -10.07
C VAL A 153 -2.21 -6.28 -9.82
N LEU A 154 -2.09 -5.64 -8.65
CA LEU A 154 -0.91 -4.83 -8.33
C LEU A 154 0.36 -5.65 -8.18
N ASN A 155 0.31 -6.82 -7.54
CA ASN A 155 1.48 -7.69 -7.43
C ASN A 155 2.00 -8.11 -8.82
N ARG A 156 1.08 -8.35 -9.77
CA ARG A 156 1.43 -8.61 -11.17
C ARG A 156 1.99 -7.37 -11.85
N ALA A 157 1.38 -6.21 -11.64
CA ALA A 157 1.79 -4.94 -12.24
C ALA A 157 3.23 -4.56 -11.88
N VAL A 158 3.57 -4.56 -10.58
CA VAL A 158 4.94 -4.20 -10.14
C VAL A 158 6.01 -5.15 -10.68
N ASN A 159 5.69 -6.46 -10.82
CA ASN A 159 6.61 -7.40 -11.44
C ASN A 159 6.81 -7.11 -12.94
N LYS A 160 5.74 -6.74 -13.66
CA LYS A 160 5.81 -6.37 -15.08
C LYS A 160 6.56 -5.07 -15.31
N ILE A 161 6.33 -4.07 -14.45
CA ILE A 161 7.05 -2.81 -14.48
C ILE A 161 8.54 -3.03 -14.19
N LYS A 162 8.87 -3.85 -13.20
CA LYS A 162 10.25 -4.24 -12.93
C LYS A 162 10.91 -4.92 -14.13
N GLU A 163 10.22 -5.85 -14.79
CA GLU A 163 10.72 -6.52 -16.00
C GLU A 163 10.94 -5.52 -17.15
N PHE A 164 10.02 -4.57 -17.35
CA PHE A 164 10.16 -3.50 -18.33
C PHE A 164 11.40 -2.65 -18.07
N LEU A 165 11.55 -2.13 -16.86
CA LEU A 165 12.70 -1.31 -16.47
C LEU A 165 14.02 -2.06 -16.68
N ASN A 166 14.10 -3.32 -16.24
CA ASN A 166 15.31 -4.12 -16.44
C ASN A 166 15.61 -4.36 -17.94
N SER A 167 14.59 -4.56 -18.78
CA SER A 167 14.78 -4.75 -20.23
C SER A 167 15.29 -3.49 -20.94
N ARG A 168 15.05 -2.31 -20.35
CA ARG A 168 15.53 -1.00 -20.83
C ARG A 168 16.87 -0.59 -20.22
N GLY A 169 17.43 -1.43 -19.34
CA GLY A 169 18.73 -1.20 -18.70
C GLY A 169 18.67 -0.44 -17.38
N TYR A 170 17.50 -0.35 -16.73
CA TYR A 170 17.34 0.30 -15.43
C TYR A 170 17.24 -0.73 -14.31
N ASN A 171 17.84 -0.43 -13.17
CA ASN A 171 17.65 -1.22 -11.96
C ASN A 171 16.23 -1.06 -11.40
N ALA A 172 15.63 -2.17 -10.97
CA ALA A 172 14.33 -2.10 -10.33
C ALA A 172 14.08 -3.27 -9.36
N GLN A 173 13.37 -2.97 -8.27
CA GLN A 173 12.83 -3.96 -7.32
C GLN A 173 11.31 -3.81 -7.27
N ALA A 174 10.59 -4.91 -7.45
CA ALA A 174 9.14 -4.92 -7.28
C ALA A 174 8.78 -4.99 -5.79
N GLY A 175 8.00 -4.02 -5.31
CA GLY A 175 7.41 -3.95 -3.97
C GLY A 175 5.92 -4.31 -4.04
N PRO A 176 5.55 -5.56 -3.80
CA PRO A 176 4.19 -6.04 -3.98
C PRO A 176 3.22 -5.47 -2.92
N ALA A 177 1.97 -5.25 -3.31
CA ALA A 177 0.92 -4.74 -2.43
C ALA A 177 0.63 -5.65 -1.23
N LEU A 178 0.86 -6.96 -1.38
CA LEU A 178 0.73 -7.95 -0.32
C LEU A 178 2.10 -8.27 0.25
N GLY A 179 2.43 -7.74 1.43
CA GLY A 179 3.73 -7.96 2.08
C GLY A 179 4.80 -6.93 1.71
N GLY A 180 4.39 -5.68 1.49
CA GLY A 180 5.30 -4.58 1.19
C GLY A 180 6.34 -4.34 2.27
N GLU A 181 7.51 -3.88 1.85
CA GLU A 181 8.70 -3.67 2.69
C GLU A 181 8.65 -2.36 3.46
N VAL A 182 7.76 -1.45 3.07
CA VAL A 182 7.70 -0.05 3.48
C VAL A 182 6.27 0.37 3.78
N ASN A 183 6.08 1.43 4.53
CA ASN A 183 4.78 2.05 4.77
C ASN A 183 4.28 2.75 3.48
N TYR A 184 3.56 2.02 2.62
CA TYR A 184 3.07 2.52 1.34
C TYR A 184 2.13 3.73 1.42
N PRO A 185 1.18 3.82 2.38
CA PRO A 185 0.41 5.05 2.58
C PRO A 185 1.28 6.28 2.82
N LEU A 186 2.36 6.14 3.58
CA LEU A 186 3.29 7.25 3.84
C LEU A 186 4.09 7.62 2.60
N LEU A 187 4.57 6.64 1.82
CA LEU A 187 5.24 6.92 0.54
C LEU A 187 4.29 7.62 -0.44
N ALA A 188 3.06 7.15 -0.59
CA ALA A 188 2.08 7.76 -1.47
C ALA A 188 1.74 9.20 -1.05
N GLN A 189 1.68 9.46 0.27
CA GLN A 189 1.53 10.81 0.80
C GLN A 189 2.74 11.68 0.45
N LYS A 190 3.96 11.19 0.60
CA LYS A 190 5.19 11.89 0.22
C LYS A 190 5.27 12.14 -1.28
N ALA A 191 4.74 11.22 -2.08
CA ALA A 191 4.62 11.37 -3.53
C ALA A 191 3.48 12.32 -3.98
N GLY A 192 2.81 13.03 -3.05
CA GLY A 192 1.76 13.99 -3.37
C GLY A 192 0.44 13.38 -3.87
N MET A 193 0.23 12.06 -3.73
CA MET A 193 -0.95 11.38 -4.26
C MET A 193 -2.22 11.58 -3.41
N GLY A 194 -2.09 12.13 -2.21
CA GLY A 194 -3.15 12.31 -1.23
C GLY A 194 -2.59 12.45 0.17
N HIS A 195 -3.43 12.28 1.18
CA HIS A 195 -2.99 12.32 2.59
C HIS A 195 -3.58 11.16 3.41
N ILE A 196 -2.85 10.69 4.41
CA ILE A 196 -3.34 9.65 5.32
C ILE A 196 -4.46 10.23 6.17
N GLY A 197 -5.62 9.55 6.15
CA GLY A 197 -6.75 9.88 7.02
C GLY A 197 -6.68 9.17 8.37
N LYS A 198 -7.59 9.51 9.28
CA LYS A 198 -7.67 8.95 10.66
C LYS A 198 -7.80 7.42 10.71
N HIS A 199 -8.25 6.77 9.65
CA HIS A 199 -8.27 5.31 9.51
C HIS A 199 -6.93 4.70 9.06
N GLY A 200 -5.86 5.49 8.93
CA GLY A 200 -4.52 5.03 8.57
C GLY A 200 -4.32 4.68 7.10
N MET A 201 -5.30 4.95 6.23
CA MET A 201 -5.19 4.73 4.79
C MET A 201 -5.10 6.06 4.04
N LEU A 202 -4.44 6.04 2.88
CA LEU A 202 -4.38 7.20 2.00
C LEU A 202 -5.77 7.56 1.49
N ILE A 203 -6.07 8.85 1.46
CA ILE A 203 -7.24 9.45 0.82
C ILE A 203 -6.75 10.21 -0.39
N THR A 204 -7.12 9.74 -1.59
CA THR A 204 -6.79 10.40 -2.86
C THR A 204 -7.94 11.28 -3.35
N PRO A 205 -7.67 12.34 -4.14
CA PRO A 205 -8.71 13.16 -4.74
C PRO A 205 -9.68 12.37 -5.62
N SER A 206 -9.16 11.41 -6.39
CA SER A 206 -9.95 10.68 -7.39
C SER A 206 -10.88 9.63 -6.80
N PHE A 207 -10.45 8.93 -5.72
CA PHE A 207 -11.14 7.72 -5.25
C PHE A 207 -11.31 7.66 -3.73
N GLY A 208 -10.96 8.73 -3.02
CA GLY A 208 -10.93 8.70 -1.57
C GLY A 208 -10.03 7.56 -1.05
N PRO A 209 -10.45 6.81 -0.02
CA PRO A 209 -9.67 5.70 0.54
C PRO A 209 -9.90 4.36 -0.20
N SER A 210 -10.66 4.33 -1.31
CA SER A 210 -11.00 3.10 -2.03
C SER A 210 -9.93 2.67 -3.01
N ILE A 211 -8.69 2.67 -2.56
CA ILE A 211 -7.51 2.33 -3.36
C ILE A 211 -6.67 1.24 -2.72
N ARG A 212 -5.80 0.64 -3.53
CA ARG A 212 -4.73 -0.25 -3.11
C ARG A 212 -3.40 0.29 -3.65
N LEU A 213 -2.33 0.19 -2.86
CA LEU A 213 -1.01 0.71 -3.20
C LEU A 213 -0.01 -0.41 -3.44
N ALA A 214 0.93 -0.17 -4.35
CA ALA A 214 2.15 -0.95 -4.53
C ALA A 214 3.28 -0.03 -5.00
N VAL A 215 4.52 -0.51 -4.96
CA VAL A 215 5.70 0.32 -5.20
C VAL A 215 6.68 -0.43 -6.12
N VAL A 216 7.38 0.32 -6.95
CA VAL A 216 8.59 -0.16 -7.63
C VAL A 216 9.74 0.71 -7.18
N TYR A 217 10.77 0.12 -6.59
CA TYR A 217 11.98 0.82 -6.17
C TYR A 217 13.01 0.80 -7.29
N THR A 218 13.78 1.86 -7.43
CA THR A 218 14.80 2.03 -8.48
C THR A 218 15.90 2.98 -8.00
N ASP A 219 17.01 3.01 -8.69
CA ASP A 219 18.10 3.98 -8.52
C ASP A 219 18.10 5.09 -9.59
N ILE A 220 17.06 5.17 -10.42
CA ILE A 220 16.88 6.24 -11.41
C ILE A 220 16.81 7.58 -10.69
N SER A 221 17.74 8.49 -11.01
CA SER A 221 17.95 9.74 -10.28
C SER A 221 17.03 10.89 -10.72
N ASN A 222 16.60 10.92 -11.99
CA ASN A 222 15.83 12.00 -12.60
C ASN A 222 14.32 11.73 -12.70
N LEU A 223 13.76 10.94 -11.78
CA LEU A 223 12.31 10.77 -11.69
C LEU A 223 11.62 12.10 -11.30
N PRO A 224 10.40 12.37 -11.80
CA PRO A 224 9.66 13.60 -11.49
C PRO A 224 9.09 13.56 -10.07
N MET A 225 9.94 13.80 -9.07
CA MET A 225 9.59 13.79 -7.66
C MET A 225 8.61 14.92 -7.32
N SER A 226 7.64 14.63 -6.45
CA SER A 226 6.75 15.66 -5.92
C SER A 226 7.48 16.51 -4.87
N GLU A 227 7.41 17.82 -5.00
CA GLU A 227 8.04 18.78 -4.07
C GLU A 227 7.10 19.16 -2.90
N SER A 228 5.79 19.01 -3.08
CA SER A 228 4.79 19.44 -2.11
C SER A 228 3.58 18.51 -2.06
N ASN A 229 2.81 18.62 -0.98
CA ASN A 229 1.55 17.90 -0.84
C ASN A 229 0.41 18.87 -0.49
N GLU A 230 -0.43 19.16 -1.49
CA GLU A 230 -1.59 20.05 -1.35
C GLU A 230 -2.74 19.48 -0.53
N HIS A 231 -2.63 18.23 -0.07
CA HIS A 231 -3.67 17.50 0.66
C HIS A 231 -3.51 17.56 2.19
N SER A 232 -2.59 18.40 2.69
CA SER A 232 -2.25 18.54 4.11
C SER A 232 -3.40 19.00 5.02
N TRP A 233 -4.50 19.47 4.46
CA TRP A 233 -5.73 19.84 5.17
C TRP A 233 -6.58 18.63 5.64
N ILE A 234 -6.36 17.43 5.07
CA ILE A 234 -7.13 16.22 5.36
C ILE A 234 -7.08 15.81 6.83
N PRO A 235 -5.92 15.82 7.54
CA PRO A 235 -5.88 15.54 8.98
C PRO A 235 -6.80 16.45 9.79
N ASP A 236 -6.73 17.76 9.58
CA ASP A 236 -7.58 18.73 10.29
C ASP A 236 -9.08 18.45 10.08
N PHE A 237 -9.46 18.12 8.84
CA PHE A 237 -10.82 17.69 8.53
C PHE A 237 -11.17 16.40 9.27
N CYS A 238 -10.27 15.42 9.31
CA CYS A 238 -10.51 14.13 9.98
C CYS A 238 -10.70 14.27 11.50
N GLU A 239 -10.04 15.27 12.13
CA GLU A 239 -10.20 15.55 13.56
C GLU A 239 -11.64 15.97 13.91
N THR A 240 -12.32 16.69 13.00
CA THR A 240 -13.72 17.08 13.18
C THR A 240 -14.71 15.99 12.75
N CYS A 241 -14.34 15.16 11.79
CA CYS A 241 -15.24 14.19 11.14
C CYS A 241 -15.52 12.95 12.00
N ASN A 242 -14.50 12.27 12.49
CA ASN A 242 -14.52 11.04 13.32
C ASN A 242 -15.44 9.90 12.83
N ARG A 243 -15.97 9.93 11.60
CA ARG A 243 -16.94 8.96 11.12
C ARG A 243 -16.42 7.53 11.08
N CYS A 244 -15.17 7.34 10.61
CA CYS A 244 -14.53 6.03 10.57
C CYS A 244 -14.26 5.48 11.98
N VAL A 245 -13.93 6.33 12.95
CA VAL A 245 -13.77 5.98 14.37
C VAL A 245 -15.09 5.43 14.92
N ASN A 246 -16.17 6.19 14.77
CA ASN A 246 -17.49 5.86 15.33
C ASN A 246 -18.12 4.61 14.66
N LYS A 247 -17.74 4.28 13.43
CA LYS A 247 -18.27 3.14 12.66
C LYS A 247 -17.38 1.92 12.67
N CYS A 248 -16.19 1.98 13.27
CA CYS A 248 -15.29 0.83 13.34
C CYS A 248 -15.89 -0.29 14.23
N PRO A 249 -16.18 -1.49 13.67
CA PRO A 249 -16.83 -2.56 14.44
C PRO A 249 -15.97 -3.13 15.57
N ALA A 250 -14.65 -2.89 15.52
CA ALA A 250 -13.70 -3.33 16.54
C ALA A 250 -13.26 -2.21 17.48
N GLY A 251 -13.69 -0.95 17.27
CA GLY A 251 -13.13 0.20 18.00
C GLY A 251 -11.61 0.29 17.85
N ALA A 252 -11.10 -0.08 16.68
CA ALA A 252 -9.67 -0.19 16.43
C ALA A 252 -9.02 1.10 15.97
N ILE A 253 -9.80 2.09 15.52
CA ILE A 253 -9.29 3.38 15.05
C ILE A 253 -9.24 4.31 16.26
N TYR A 254 -8.07 4.88 16.51
CA TYR A 254 -7.88 5.81 17.62
C TYR A 254 -8.60 7.13 17.35
N LYS A 255 -9.22 7.69 18.39
CA LYS A 255 -9.84 9.02 18.32
C LYS A 255 -8.76 10.08 18.16
N ASP A 256 -7.69 9.95 18.98
CA ASP A 256 -6.52 10.79 18.91
C ASP A 256 -5.36 9.95 18.37
N THR A 257 -4.63 10.48 17.38
CA THR A 257 -3.47 9.79 16.82
C THR A 257 -2.42 9.56 17.90
N VAL A 258 -1.99 8.31 18.07
CA VAL A 258 -0.94 7.99 19.03
C VAL A 258 0.41 8.25 18.38
N ILE A 259 1.20 9.14 19.01
CA ILE A 259 2.58 9.39 18.62
C ILE A 259 3.47 8.55 19.54
N TYR A 260 4.32 7.71 18.94
CA TYR A 260 5.27 6.89 19.68
C TYR A 260 6.56 7.67 19.94
N GLU A 261 7.41 7.15 20.83
CA GLU A 261 8.71 7.74 21.18
C GLU A 261 9.63 7.92 19.95
N ASP A 262 9.46 7.07 18.93
CA ASP A 262 10.17 7.16 17.66
C ASP A 262 9.60 8.23 16.71
N GLY A 263 8.58 9.00 17.13
CA GLY A 263 7.90 10.00 16.33
C GLY A 263 6.91 9.41 15.31
N SER A 264 6.73 8.09 15.25
CA SER A 264 5.80 7.47 14.33
C SER A 264 4.35 7.68 14.76
N HIS A 265 3.49 7.96 13.78
CA HIS A 265 2.06 8.18 14.00
C HIS A 265 1.30 6.86 13.82
N ARG A 266 0.55 6.46 14.84
CA ARG A 266 -0.33 5.29 14.77
C ARG A 266 -1.80 5.71 14.84
N TYR A 267 -2.50 5.34 13.80
CA TYR A 267 -3.93 5.65 13.61
C TYR A 267 -4.83 4.52 14.09
N ILE A 268 -4.34 3.29 14.09
CA ILE A 268 -5.13 2.09 14.39
C ILE A 268 -4.41 1.10 15.32
N GLY A 269 -5.17 0.48 16.20
CA GLY A 269 -4.75 -0.71 16.94
C GLY A 269 -4.82 -1.95 16.04
N TYR A 270 -3.75 -2.27 15.33
CA TYR A 270 -3.72 -3.32 14.29
C TYR A 270 -4.22 -4.68 14.79
N LYS A 271 -3.92 -5.06 16.04
CA LYS A 271 -4.40 -6.32 16.63
C LYS A 271 -5.93 -6.36 16.72
N LYS A 272 -6.56 -5.25 17.17
CA LYS A 272 -8.01 -5.12 17.21
C LYS A 272 -8.62 -5.15 15.81
N CYS A 273 -8.00 -4.43 14.85
CA CYS A 273 -8.44 -4.40 13.45
C CYS A 273 -8.33 -5.77 12.78
N SER A 274 -7.28 -6.53 13.06
CA SER A 274 -7.01 -7.82 12.42
C SER A 274 -8.09 -8.87 12.69
N VAL A 275 -8.78 -8.79 13.82
CA VAL A 275 -9.83 -9.77 14.18
C VAL A 275 -11.03 -9.69 13.23
N PRO A 276 -11.75 -8.55 13.08
CA PRO A 276 -12.85 -8.47 12.12
C PRO A 276 -12.34 -8.57 10.67
N PHE A 277 -11.17 -8.03 10.36
CA PHE A 277 -10.57 -8.19 9.03
C PHE A 277 -10.44 -9.67 8.63
N SER A 278 -10.00 -10.51 9.56
CA SER A 278 -9.77 -11.93 9.30
C SER A 278 -11.05 -12.79 9.37
N LYS A 279 -12.04 -12.38 10.16
CA LYS A 279 -13.30 -13.14 10.35
C LYS A 279 -14.42 -12.68 9.42
N ASP A 280 -14.48 -11.38 9.13
CA ASP A 280 -15.60 -10.73 8.46
C ASP A 280 -15.20 -10.24 7.06
N ARG A 281 -14.73 -11.15 6.21
CA ARG A 281 -14.51 -10.92 4.77
C ARG A 281 -13.67 -9.69 4.42
N GLY A 282 -12.57 -9.51 5.13
CA GLY A 282 -11.68 -8.37 4.90
C GLY A 282 -12.22 -7.03 5.43
N CYS A 283 -13.28 -7.01 6.20
CA CYS A 283 -13.95 -5.88 6.86
C CYS A 283 -14.11 -4.62 5.99
N THR A 284 -13.16 -3.73 5.84
CA THR A 284 -13.19 -2.46 5.07
C THR A 284 -14.33 -1.48 5.41
N VAL A 285 -14.97 -1.60 6.58
CA VAL A 285 -16.06 -0.71 7.02
C VAL A 285 -15.58 0.74 7.10
N CYS A 286 -14.37 1.00 7.59
CA CYS A 286 -13.80 2.34 7.67
C CYS A 286 -13.65 3.02 6.30
N VAL A 287 -13.37 2.24 5.23
CA VAL A 287 -13.30 2.74 3.86
C VAL A 287 -14.67 3.18 3.38
N LYS A 288 -15.68 2.30 3.43
CA LYS A 288 -17.04 2.63 2.95
C LYS A 288 -17.72 3.72 3.75
N GLU A 289 -17.36 3.89 5.01
CA GLU A 289 -17.93 4.91 5.88
C GLU A 289 -17.19 6.25 5.79
N CYS A 290 -16.03 6.30 5.17
CA CYS A 290 -15.31 7.55 4.95
C CYS A 290 -16.13 8.52 4.10
N VAL A 291 -16.13 9.81 4.46
CA VAL A 291 -16.84 10.83 3.68
C VAL A 291 -16.27 10.96 2.28
N PHE A 292 -14.96 10.81 2.12
CA PHE A 292 -14.26 10.84 0.83
C PHE A 292 -14.56 9.63 -0.07
N PHE A 293 -15.10 8.55 0.48
CA PHE A 293 -15.63 7.45 -0.31
C PHE A 293 -17.02 7.78 -0.90
N LYS A 294 -17.81 8.61 -0.18
CA LYS A 294 -19.22 8.89 -0.52
C LYS A 294 -19.40 10.23 -1.22
N GLY A 295 -18.50 11.18 -0.97
CA GLY A 295 -18.59 12.55 -1.42
C GLY A 295 -17.51 12.93 -2.42
N GLU A 296 -17.75 14.02 -3.11
CA GLU A 296 -16.79 14.62 -4.03
C GLU A 296 -15.69 15.35 -3.27
N TYR A 297 -14.43 15.06 -3.57
CA TYR A 297 -13.26 15.57 -2.88
C TYR A 297 -13.22 17.11 -2.80
N ASN A 298 -13.37 17.79 -3.94
CA ASN A 298 -13.29 19.25 -4.00
C ASN A 298 -14.41 19.91 -3.21
N ARG A 299 -15.64 19.37 -3.27
CA ARG A 299 -16.76 19.88 -2.49
C ARG A 299 -16.53 19.76 -0.99
N ILE A 300 -15.92 18.67 -0.53
CA ILE A 300 -15.56 18.46 0.89
C ILE A 300 -14.51 19.48 1.29
N ARG A 301 -13.44 19.65 0.46
CA ARG A 301 -12.35 20.60 0.70
C ARG A 301 -12.89 22.03 0.82
N ASP A 302 -13.65 22.47 -0.18
CA ASP A 302 -14.13 23.86 -0.26
C ASP A 302 -15.09 24.18 0.89
N GLY A 303 -15.97 23.23 1.26
CA GLY A 303 -16.85 23.37 2.42
C GLY A 303 -16.09 23.44 3.75
N PHE A 304 -14.98 22.68 3.90
CA PHE A 304 -14.14 22.72 5.09
C PHE A 304 -13.34 24.03 5.17
N MET A 305 -12.75 24.46 4.07
CA MET A 305 -11.95 25.70 4.00
C MET A 305 -12.79 26.95 4.28
N LYS A 306 -14.06 26.96 3.83
CA LYS A 306 -14.98 28.04 4.15
C LYS A 306 -15.23 28.14 5.66
N LYS A 307 -15.55 27.01 6.31
CA LYS A 307 -15.78 26.98 7.77
C LYS A 307 -14.56 27.31 8.63
N LYS A 308 -13.35 27.22 8.09
CA LYS A 308 -12.11 27.55 8.81
C LYS A 308 -11.79 29.06 8.74
N LYS A 309 -12.44 29.78 7.83
CA LYS A 309 -12.30 31.24 7.66
C LYS A 309 -13.35 32.03 8.46
N ASP A 310 -14.50 31.42 8.73
CA ASP A 310 -15.55 31.94 9.60
C ASP A 310 -15.21 31.63 11.09
#